data_4d56131b8b94e248c14db897f72b83c1
#
_entry.id   4d56131b8b94e248c14db897f72b83c1
#
_cell.length_a   1.000
_cell.length_b   1.000
_cell.length_c   1.000
_cell.angle_alpha   90.00
_cell.angle_beta   90.00
_cell.angle_gamma   90.00
#
_symmetry.space_group_name_H-M   'P 1'
#
loop_
_entity.id
_entity.type
_entity.pdbx_description
1 polymer ?
#
loop_
_entity_poly.entity_id
_entity_poly.type
_entity_poly.pdbx_seq_one_letter_code
_entity_poly.pdbx_strand_id
1 'polypeptide(L)'
;AYCETCANIANVMFNQRLNLLYGDSKYADIVETALYNSVLSGVSLDGKKYFYTNPLRISADLPYTLRWPKERTEYISCFCCPPNTLRTVCQAQNYAYTVTPNAVYCNLYGANTLATTLKETGKIGLVQETEYPWEGAVKLTVTEAPKPSKKKAFSLFLRVPDWCEKATLKVNGEPVQGTWKANTYAEVNRIWKKGDCVEWVMDMPVKLLEANPLAEEIRNQVVVKRGPLVYCLESMDIEGGHKIDNCLLYTSDAADD
;
A
#
# COMPACT_ATOMS: atom_id res chain seq x y z
N ALA A 1 -2.35 -22.06 -3.16
CA ALA A 1 -2.92 -20.82 -3.73
C ALA A 1 -2.21 -20.47 -5.04
N TYR A 2 -2.94 -19.94 -6.01
CA TYR A 2 -2.36 -19.52 -7.30
C TYR A 2 -1.93 -18.05 -7.24
N CYS A 3 -0.62 -17.81 -7.10
CA CYS A 3 -0.03 -16.48 -6.89
C CYS A 3 0.54 -15.90 -8.19
N GLU A 4 -0.25 -15.81 -9.24
CA GLU A 4 0.17 -15.21 -10.51
C GLU A 4 0.28 -13.69 -10.40
N THR A 5 1.33 -13.10 -10.96
CA THR A 5 1.54 -11.65 -10.98
C THR A 5 0.37 -10.92 -11.65
N CYS A 6 -0.15 -11.43 -12.78
CA CYS A 6 -1.33 -10.84 -13.44
C CYS A 6 -2.60 -10.90 -12.57
N ALA A 7 -2.80 -11.97 -11.80
CA ALA A 7 -3.94 -12.08 -10.90
C ALA A 7 -3.88 -11.02 -9.79
N ASN A 8 -2.68 -10.74 -9.25
CA ASN A 8 -2.48 -9.67 -8.28
C ASN A 8 -2.74 -8.28 -8.90
N ILE A 9 -2.32 -8.07 -10.15
CA ILE A 9 -2.61 -6.83 -10.89
C ILE A 9 -4.13 -6.68 -11.11
N ALA A 10 -4.81 -7.77 -11.49
CA ALA A 10 -6.27 -7.76 -11.63
C ALA A 10 -6.97 -7.41 -10.30
N ASN A 11 -6.45 -7.90 -9.17
CA ASN A 11 -6.94 -7.54 -7.85
C ASN A 11 -6.75 -6.04 -7.54
N VAL A 12 -5.61 -5.44 -7.92
CA VAL A 12 -5.40 -3.98 -7.83
C VAL A 12 -6.46 -3.23 -8.63
N MET A 13 -6.65 -3.60 -9.90
CA MET A 13 -7.62 -2.93 -10.77
C MET A 13 -9.06 -3.07 -10.27
N PHE A 14 -9.42 -4.25 -9.78
CA PHE A 14 -10.75 -4.53 -9.24
C PHE A 14 -11.03 -3.68 -7.98
N ASN A 15 -10.12 -3.69 -7.02
CA ASN A 15 -10.29 -2.92 -5.79
C ASN A 15 -10.24 -1.41 -6.03
N GLN A 16 -9.44 -0.94 -6.98
CA GLN A 16 -9.47 0.47 -7.37
C GLN A 16 -10.86 0.87 -7.92
N ARG A 17 -11.53 0.01 -8.70
CA ARG A 17 -12.90 0.27 -9.17
C ARG A 17 -13.91 0.28 -8.02
N LEU A 18 -13.76 -0.63 -7.05
CA LEU A 18 -14.59 -0.65 -5.86
C LEU A 18 -14.38 0.59 -4.98
N ASN A 19 -13.14 1.05 -4.85
CA ASN A 19 -12.84 2.30 -4.14
C ASN A 19 -13.53 3.51 -4.80
N LEU A 20 -13.49 3.60 -6.13
CA LEU A 20 -14.19 4.67 -6.87
C LEU A 20 -15.72 4.59 -6.72
N LEU A 21 -16.27 3.38 -6.64
CA LEU A 21 -17.70 3.16 -6.56
C LEU A 21 -18.28 3.42 -5.16
N TYR A 22 -17.57 2.96 -4.14
CA TYR A 22 -18.07 2.98 -2.76
C TYR A 22 -17.42 4.06 -1.87
N GLY A 23 -16.25 4.58 -2.26
CA GLY A 23 -15.49 5.54 -1.43
C GLY A 23 -14.96 4.95 -0.12
N ASP A 24 -14.84 3.62 -0.02
CA ASP A 24 -14.42 2.93 1.18
C ASP A 24 -12.91 2.65 1.13
N SER A 25 -12.19 3.08 2.17
CA SER A 25 -10.72 3.02 2.25
C SER A 25 -10.16 1.60 2.24
N LYS A 26 -10.91 0.59 2.69
CA LYS A 26 -10.48 -0.82 2.67
C LYS A 26 -10.06 -1.31 1.29
N TYR A 27 -10.67 -0.77 0.23
CA TYR A 27 -10.30 -1.11 -1.14
C TYR A 27 -8.95 -0.47 -1.54
N ALA A 28 -8.69 0.75 -1.06
CA ALA A 28 -7.39 1.39 -1.25
C ALA A 28 -6.27 0.68 -0.46
N ASP A 29 -6.58 0.10 0.70
CA ASP A 29 -5.65 -0.72 1.48
C ASP A 29 -5.22 -1.99 0.72
N ILE A 30 -6.17 -2.65 0.05
CA ILE A 30 -5.87 -3.81 -0.80
C ILE A 30 -5.03 -3.40 -2.01
N VAL A 31 -5.36 -2.27 -2.65
CA VAL A 31 -4.57 -1.71 -3.77
C VAL A 31 -3.14 -1.46 -3.33
N GLU A 32 -2.93 -0.79 -2.21
CA GLU A 32 -1.61 -0.46 -1.68
C GLU A 32 -0.80 -1.71 -1.34
N THR A 33 -1.38 -2.63 -0.58
CA THR A 33 -0.71 -3.88 -0.17
C THR A 33 -0.33 -4.71 -1.40
N ALA A 34 -1.20 -4.83 -2.37
CA ALA A 34 -0.92 -5.57 -3.60
C ALA A 34 0.16 -4.90 -4.44
N LEU A 35 0.13 -3.57 -4.60
CA LEU A 35 1.14 -2.84 -5.37
C LEU A 35 2.54 -3.00 -4.76
N TYR A 36 2.70 -2.70 -3.47
CA TYR A 36 4.01 -2.76 -2.83
C TYR A 36 4.57 -4.18 -2.74
N ASN A 37 3.74 -5.17 -2.54
CA ASN A 37 4.22 -6.52 -2.22
C ASN A 37 4.09 -7.49 -3.41
N SER A 38 2.89 -7.84 -3.84
CA SER A 38 2.70 -8.90 -4.82
C SER A 38 2.93 -8.47 -6.28
N VAL A 39 2.79 -7.18 -6.60
CA VAL A 39 3.08 -6.66 -7.95
C VAL A 39 4.56 -6.34 -8.10
N LEU A 40 5.15 -5.54 -7.20
CA LEU A 40 6.55 -5.15 -7.29
C LEU A 40 7.49 -6.33 -7.06
N SER A 41 7.15 -7.28 -6.21
CA SER A 41 7.95 -8.51 -6.05
C SER A 41 8.00 -9.38 -7.31
N GLY A 42 7.09 -9.16 -8.25
CA GLY A 42 7.10 -9.81 -9.55
C GLY A 42 8.29 -9.44 -10.45
N VAL A 43 9.05 -8.39 -10.10
CA VAL A 43 10.19 -7.88 -10.89
C VAL A 43 11.45 -7.90 -10.04
N SER A 44 12.59 -8.24 -10.63
CA SER A 44 13.90 -8.12 -9.98
C SER A 44 14.29 -6.65 -9.79
N LEU A 45 15.20 -6.38 -8.84
CA LEU A 45 15.65 -5.02 -8.54
C LEU A 45 16.29 -4.31 -9.73
N ASP A 46 16.93 -5.05 -10.63
CA ASP A 46 17.50 -4.51 -11.87
C ASP A 46 16.48 -4.37 -13.01
N GLY A 47 15.22 -4.76 -12.77
CA GLY A 47 14.13 -4.66 -13.74
C GLY A 47 14.18 -5.64 -14.93
N LYS A 48 15.09 -6.63 -14.91
CA LYS A 48 15.34 -7.50 -16.08
C LYS A 48 14.71 -8.87 -15.98
N LYS A 49 14.35 -9.32 -14.76
CA LYS A 49 13.81 -10.65 -14.51
C LYS A 49 12.44 -10.56 -13.86
N TYR A 50 11.60 -11.55 -14.12
CA TYR A 50 10.20 -11.55 -13.74
C TYR A 50 9.75 -12.89 -13.18
N PHE A 51 8.79 -12.85 -12.25
CA PHE A 51 7.97 -13.99 -11.89
C PHE A 51 6.71 -14.06 -12.74
N TYR A 52 6.36 -15.25 -13.17
CA TYR A 52 4.98 -15.56 -13.53
C TYR A 52 4.17 -15.83 -12.26
N THR A 53 4.61 -16.81 -11.47
CA THR A 53 4.03 -17.16 -10.18
C THR A 53 5.03 -16.90 -9.07
N ASN A 54 4.61 -16.18 -8.04
CA ASN A 54 5.41 -15.91 -6.86
C ASN A 54 4.72 -16.53 -5.64
N PRO A 55 4.99 -17.81 -5.31
CA PRO A 55 4.43 -18.45 -4.13
C PRO A 55 5.01 -17.81 -2.86
N LEU A 56 4.20 -17.77 -1.80
CA LEU A 56 4.61 -17.20 -0.51
C LEU A 56 5.74 -17.98 0.16
N ARG A 57 5.83 -19.27 -0.13
CA ARG A 57 6.90 -20.14 0.33
C ARG A 57 7.57 -20.86 -0.85
N ILE A 58 8.89 -20.79 -0.92
CA ILE A 58 9.71 -21.52 -1.86
C ILE A 58 10.68 -22.39 -1.04
N SER A 59 10.60 -23.70 -1.19
CA SER A 59 11.53 -24.67 -0.58
C SER A 59 12.00 -25.66 -1.64
N ALA A 60 13.08 -26.38 -1.34
CA ALA A 60 13.58 -27.44 -2.22
C ALA A 60 12.52 -28.55 -2.41
N ASP A 61 11.78 -28.85 -1.34
CA ASP A 61 10.83 -29.96 -1.24
C ASP A 61 9.38 -29.48 -1.27
N LEU A 62 9.01 -28.69 -2.31
CA LEU A 62 7.62 -28.32 -2.50
C LEU A 62 6.76 -29.58 -2.74
N PRO A 63 5.62 -29.73 -2.05
CA PRO A 63 4.74 -30.89 -2.21
C PRO A 63 4.01 -30.95 -3.56
N TYR A 64 4.31 -30.02 -4.45
CA TYR A 64 3.70 -29.90 -5.78
C TYR A 64 4.72 -29.37 -6.80
N THR A 65 4.52 -29.70 -8.06
CA THR A 65 5.34 -29.18 -9.15
C THR A 65 4.83 -27.81 -9.59
N LEU A 66 5.71 -26.80 -9.54
CA LEU A 66 5.42 -25.51 -10.13
C LEU A 66 5.49 -25.62 -11.65
N ARG A 67 4.47 -25.11 -12.34
CA ARG A 67 4.50 -24.99 -13.81
C ARG A 67 5.55 -23.99 -14.27
N TRP A 68 5.81 -22.96 -13.49
CA TRP A 68 6.70 -21.87 -13.80
C TRP A 68 7.97 -21.92 -12.93
N PRO A 69 9.09 -21.30 -13.37
CA PRO A 69 10.32 -21.26 -12.58
C PRO A 69 10.09 -20.73 -11.17
N LYS A 70 10.82 -21.29 -10.20
CA LYS A 70 10.84 -20.83 -8.80
C LYS A 70 11.56 -19.48 -8.62
N GLU A 71 12.33 -19.09 -9.60
CA GLU A 71 13.13 -17.87 -9.62
C GLU A 71 12.63 -16.89 -10.67
N ARG A 72 12.95 -15.61 -10.51
CA ARG A 72 12.72 -14.63 -11.57
C ARG A 72 13.60 -14.93 -12.76
N THR A 73 13.02 -14.94 -13.93
CA THR A 73 13.70 -15.25 -15.20
C THR A 73 13.60 -14.11 -16.19
N GLU A 74 14.60 -13.98 -17.06
CA GLU A 74 14.62 -12.97 -18.14
C GLU A 74 13.55 -13.28 -19.20
N TYR A 75 13.23 -14.55 -19.36
CA TYR A 75 12.29 -15.02 -20.36
C TYR A 75 11.24 -15.96 -19.79
N ILE A 76 10.00 -15.65 -20.08
CA ILE A 76 8.83 -16.44 -19.67
C ILE A 76 8.05 -16.83 -20.92
N SER A 77 7.75 -18.13 -21.09
CA SER A 77 7.05 -18.63 -22.26
C SER A 77 5.64 -18.08 -22.48
N CYS A 78 4.98 -17.62 -21.40
CA CYS A 78 3.71 -16.89 -21.46
C CYS A 78 3.93 -15.44 -21.01
N PHE A 79 3.97 -14.51 -21.96
CA PHE A 79 4.48 -13.16 -21.74
C PHE A 79 3.39 -12.15 -21.36
N CYS A 80 2.55 -12.48 -20.36
CA CYS A 80 1.51 -11.57 -19.85
C CYS A 80 2.00 -10.73 -18.64
N CYS A 81 2.76 -11.33 -17.73
CA CYS A 81 3.13 -10.68 -16.47
C CYS A 81 4.07 -9.47 -16.63
N PRO A 82 5.16 -9.53 -17.42
CA PRO A 82 6.05 -8.38 -17.59
C PRO A 82 5.34 -7.12 -18.12
N PRO A 83 4.61 -7.17 -19.25
CA PRO A 83 3.94 -5.97 -19.77
C PRO A 83 2.80 -5.49 -18.86
N ASN A 84 2.11 -6.38 -18.15
CA ASN A 84 1.10 -5.98 -17.20
C ASN A 84 1.71 -5.28 -15.97
N THR A 85 2.86 -5.77 -15.47
CA THR A 85 3.58 -5.09 -14.38
C THR A 85 4.02 -3.69 -14.82
N LEU A 86 4.64 -3.57 -15.99
CA LEU A 86 5.06 -2.27 -16.52
C LEU A 86 3.87 -1.31 -16.67
N ARG A 87 2.76 -1.78 -17.24
CA ARG A 87 1.53 -0.99 -17.34
C ARG A 87 1.02 -0.53 -15.98
N THR A 88 1.02 -1.42 -14.98
CA THR A 88 0.53 -1.12 -13.64
C THR A 88 1.40 -0.09 -12.94
N VAL A 89 2.73 -0.21 -13.04
CA VAL A 89 3.67 0.78 -12.50
C VAL A 89 3.45 2.15 -13.14
N CYS A 90 3.31 2.21 -14.47
CA CYS A 90 3.02 3.47 -15.18
C CYS A 90 1.65 4.08 -14.81
N GLN A 91 0.69 3.27 -14.38
CA GLN A 91 -0.66 3.70 -14.00
C GLN A 91 -0.81 3.99 -12.50
N ALA A 92 0.13 3.59 -11.65
CA ALA A 92 0.01 3.67 -10.18
C ALA A 92 -0.30 5.10 -9.69
N GLN A 93 0.22 6.12 -10.36
CA GLN A 93 -0.08 7.52 -10.08
C GLN A 93 -1.58 7.85 -10.15
N ASN A 94 -2.36 7.14 -10.99
CA ASN A 94 -3.80 7.37 -11.13
C ASN A 94 -4.61 6.83 -9.95
N TYR A 95 -3.97 6.08 -9.05
CA TYR A 95 -4.60 5.51 -7.86
C TYR A 95 -4.35 6.37 -6.62
N ALA A 96 -3.41 7.32 -6.69
CA ALA A 96 -3.01 8.13 -5.54
C ALA A 96 -4.15 9.02 -5.02
N TYR A 97 -5.01 9.51 -5.91
CA TYR A 97 -6.08 10.41 -5.55
C TYR A 97 -7.42 10.04 -6.19
N THR A 98 -8.50 10.31 -5.46
CA THR A 98 -9.84 10.40 -6.01
C THR A 98 -10.34 11.83 -5.84
N VAL A 99 -10.90 12.39 -6.91
CA VAL A 99 -11.40 13.78 -6.93
C VAL A 99 -12.91 13.77 -7.11
N THR A 100 -13.60 14.50 -6.25
CA THR A 100 -15.04 14.74 -6.33
C THR A 100 -15.33 16.23 -6.63
N PRO A 101 -16.57 16.67 -6.82
CA PRO A 101 -16.86 18.08 -7.09
C PRO A 101 -16.32 19.06 -6.05
N ASN A 102 -16.16 18.65 -4.79
CA ASN A 102 -15.77 19.50 -3.66
C ASN A 102 -14.75 18.85 -2.70
N ALA A 103 -14.12 17.72 -3.07
CA ALA A 103 -13.17 17.06 -2.22
C ALA A 103 -12.07 16.33 -2.98
N VAL A 104 -10.96 16.08 -2.27
CA VAL A 104 -9.86 15.23 -2.69
C VAL A 104 -9.63 14.15 -1.64
N TYR A 105 -9.58 12.91 -2.08
CA TYR A 105 -9.22 11.75 -1.28
C TYR A 105 -7.79 11.35 -1.59
N CYS A 106 -6.94 11.32 -0.57
CA CYS A 106 -5.58 10.81 -0.64
C CYS A 106 -5.64 9.30 -0.36
N ASN A 107 -5.63 8.48 -1.41
CA ASN A 107 -5.77 7.03 -1.33
C ASN A 107 -4.42 6.34 -1.11
N LEU A 108 -3.37 6.80 -1.80
CA LEU A 108 -2.01 6.28 -1.65
C LEU A 108 -1.07 7.42 -1.28
N TYR A 109 -0.13 7.10 -0.39
CA TYR A 109 0.92 8.03 0.01
C TYR A 109 2.20 7.76 -0.77
N GLY A 110 2.95 8.85 -1.03
CA GLY A 110 4.21 8.85 -1.75
C GLY A 110 4.54 10.26 -2.20
N ALA A 111 5.82 10.57 -2.41
CA ALA A 111 6.24 11.89 -2.89
C ALA A 111 5.68 12.15 -4.30
N ASN A 112 4.77 13.10 -4.41
CA ASN A 112 4.10 13.42 -5.67
C ASN A 112 3.46 14.82 -5.67
N THR A 113 2.89 15.20 -6.81
CA THR A 113 2.16 16.46 -7.00
C THR A 113 0.81 16.19 -7.66
N LEU A 114 -0.24 16.80 -7.13
CA LEU A 114 -1.56 16.84 -7.73
C LEU A 114 -1.86 18.25 -8.23
N ALA A 115 -2.30 18.37 -9.48
CA ALA A 115 -2.92 19.57 -10.02
C ALA A 115 -4.28 19.19 -10.64
N THR A 116 -5.36 19.78 -10.15
CA THR A 116 -6.72 19.46 -10.61
C THR A 116 -7.66 20.65 -10.47
N THR A 117 -8.90 20.48 -10.95
CA THR A 117 -9.96 21.47 -10.80
C THR A 117 -11.17 20.82 -10.17
N LEU A 118 -11.53 21.26 -8.97
CA LEU A 118 -12.79 20.87 -8.33
C LEU A 118 -13.94 21.67 -8.97
N LYS A 119 -15.00 20.96 -9.33
CA LYS A 119 -16.14 21.57 -10.02
C LYS A 119 -16.77 22.74 -9.25
N GLU A 120 -16.83 22.61 -7.92
CA GLU A 120 -17.47 23.59 -7.06
C GLU A 120 -16.57 24.71 -6.58
N THR A 121 -15.26 24.45 -6.44
CA THR A 121 -14.33 25.39 -5.79
C THR A 121 -13.30 25.98 -6.75
N GLY A 122 -12.88 25.25 -7.78
CA GLY A 122 -11.91 25.71 -8.77
C GLY A 122 -10.58 24.96 -8.72
N LYS A 123 -9.53 25.58 -9.25
CA LYS A 123 -8.20 24.97 -9.34
C LYS A 123 -7.58 24.79 -7.97
N ILE A 124 -6.98 23.64 -7.76
CA ILE A 124 -6.20 23.28 -6.57
C ILE A 124 -4.91 22.59 -6.99
N GLY A 125 -3.88 22.77 -6.18
CA GLY A 125 -2.62 22.06 -6.27
C GLY A 125 -2.20 21.56 -4.89
N LEU A 126 -1.70 20.34 -4.83
CA LEU A 126 -1.14 19.71 -3.62
C LEU A 126 0.22 19.12 -3.95
N VAL A 127 1.13 19.18 -3.01
CA VAL A 127 2.39 18.44 -3.03
C VAL A 127 2.43 17.54 -1.81
N GLN A 128 2.72 16.26 -2.00
CA GLN A 128 3.06 15.34 -0.93
C GLN A 128 4.59 15.20 -0.83
N GLU A 129 5.11 15.38 0.38
CA GLU A 129 6.51 15.16 0.75
C GLU A 129 6.53 14.07 1.81
N THR A 130 7.24 12.96 1.58
CA THR A 130 7.27 11.81 2.47
C THR A 130 8.35 10.80 2.08
N GLU A 131 8.83 10.03 3.05
CA GLU A 131 9.65 8.83 2.87
C GLU A 131 8.78 7.54 2.94
N TYR A 132 7.48 7.66 2.75
CA TYR A 132 6.57 6.52 2.69
C TYR A 132 6.94 5.59 1.51
N PRO A 133 6.97 4.28 1.67
CA PRO A 133 6.39 3.45 2.74
C PRO A 133 7.34 3.14 3.91
N TRP A 134 8.53 3.72 3.96
CA TRP A 134 9.50 3.44 5.01
C TRP A 134 9.18 4.16 6.31
N GLU A 135 8.57 5.34 6.23
CA GLU A 135 8.11 6.13 7.36
C GLU A 135 6.66 6.57 7.19
N GLY A 136 5.95 6.68 8.33
CA GLY A 136 4.54 7.03 8.35
C GLY A 136 4.24 8.53 8.34
N ALA A 137 5.26 9.39 8.22
CA ALA A 137 5.10 10.83 8.16
C ALA A 137 4.82 11.30 6.73
N VAL A 138 3.73 12.03 6.54
CA VAL A 138 3.32 12.61 5.26
C VAL A 138 3.01 14.08 5.46
N LYS A 139 3.63 14.93 4.67
CA LYS A 139 3.36 16.36 4.63
C LYS A 139 2.69 16.71 3.31
N LEU A 140 1.50 17.32 3.39
CA LEU A 140 0.78 17.83 2.22
C LEU A 140 0.78 19.36 2.25
N THR A 141 1.28 19.99 1.19
CA THR A 141 1.29 21.43 1.05
C THR A 141 0.33 21.85 -0.07
N VAL A 142 -0.54 22.81 0.22
CA VAL A 142 -1.42 23.42 -0.77
C VAL A 142 -0.61 24.41 -1.61
N THR A 143 -0.33 24.07 -2.86
CA THR A 143 0.46 24.91 -3.79
C THR A 143 -0.40 25.83 -4.63
N GLU A 144 -1.64 25.47 -4.89
CA GLU A 144 -2.67 26.28 -5.52
C GLU A 144 -4.00 26.12 -4.80
N ALA A 145 -4.68 27.21 -4.53
CA ALA A 145 -5.98 27.24 -3.87
C ALA A 145 -6.96 28.12 -4.67
N PRO A 146 -8.29 27.89 -4.53
CA PRO A 146 -9.30 28.69 -5.18
C PRO A 146 -9.15 30.19 -4.88
N LYS A 147 -9.46 31.05 -5.85
CA LYS A 147 -9.36 32.52 -5.67
C LYS A 147 -10.20 32.99 -4.49
N PRO A 148 -9.73 34.00 -3.71
CA PRO A 148 -10.42 34.50 -2.52
C PRO A 148 -11.87 34.98 -2.75
N SER A 149 -12.22 35.35 -3.97
CA SER A 149 -13.58 35.73 -4.37
C SER A 149 -14.58 34.56 -4.37
N LYS A 150 -14.07 33.33 -4.40
CA LYS A 150 -14.85 32.08 -4.30
C LYS A 150 -14.52 31.36 -2.99
N LYS A 151 -14.75 31.99 -1.84
CA LYS A 151 -14.49 31.44 -0.49
C LYS A 151 -15.33 30.18 -0.22
N LYS A 152 -15.09 29.13 -0.97
CA LYS A 152 -15.71 27.83 -0.72
C LYS A 152 -14.70 26.89 -0.06
N ALA A 153 -15.13 26.26 1.02
CA ALA A 153 -14.39 25.18 1.63
C ALA A 153 -14.39 23.96 0.71
N PHE A 154 -13.34 23.18 0.78
CA PHE A 154 -13.32 21.82 0.25
C PHE A 154 -12.67 20.87 1.26
N SER A 155 -12.97 19.59 1.12
CA SER A 155 -12.45 18.57 2.03
C SER A 155 -11.22 17.90 1.46
N LEU A 156 -10.20 17.73 2.30
CA LEU A 156 -9.14 16.74 2.10
C LEU A 156 -9.45 15.53 2.98
N PHE A 157 -9.55 14.37 2.37
CA PHE A 157 -9.73 13.09 3.02
C PHE A 157 -8.40 12.33 3.01
N LEU A 158 -7.84 12.08 4.18
CA LEU A 158 -6.59 11.35 4.36
C LEU A 158 -6.92 9.91 4.75
N ARG A 159 -6.49 8.95 3.95
CA ARG A 159 -6.74 7.55 4.27
C ARG A 159 -6.06 7.16 5.58
N VAL A 160 -6.79 6.49 6.45
CA VAL A 160 -6.27 5.81 7.63
C VAL A 160 -6.14 4.33 7.29
N PRO A 161 -4.93 3.84 6.98
CA PRO A 161 -4.74 2.45 6.56
C PRO A 161 -5.20 1.43 7.59
N ASP A 162 -5.45 0.19 7.15
CA ASP A 162 -5.85 -0.94 7.99
C ASP A 162 -4.86 -1.26 9.11
N TRP A 163 -3.58 -1.08 8.84
CA TRP A 163 -2.48 -1.32 9.77
C TRP A 163 -2.24 -0.18 10.77
N CYS A 164 -2.83 1.01 10.53
CA CYS A 164 -2.60 2.21 11.35
C CYS A 164 -3.51 2.22 12.58
N GLU A 165 -2.95 2.01 13.75
CA GLU A 165 -3.68 2.07 15.02
C GLU A 165 -3.70 3.46 15.63
N LYS A 166 -2.64 4.22 15.41
CA LYS A 166 -2.47 5.57 15.95
C LYS A 166 -1.98 6.51 14.86
N ALA A 167 -2.63 7.65 14.76
CA ALA A 167 -2.17 8.71 13.88
C ALA A 167 -2.39 10.07 14.52
N THR A 168 -1.58 11.05 14.10
CA THR A 168 -1.71 12.45 14.50
C THR A 168 -1.87 13.32 13.27
N LEU A 169 -2.71 14.34 13.40
CA LEU A 169 -3.01 15.29 12.35
C LEU A 169 -2.77 16.71 12.85
N LYS A 170 -2.00 17.48 12.09
CA LYS A 170 -1.86 18.92 12.31
C LYS A 170 -2.16 19.67 11.02
N VAL A 171 -2.67 20.87 11.16
CA VAL A 171 -2.86 21.82 10.06
C VAL A 171 -2.20 23.12 10.41
N ASN A 172 -1.21 23.55 9.64
CA ASN A 172 -0.39 24.75 9.90
C ASN A 172 0.27 24.72 11.29
N GLY A 173 0.73 23.54 11.73
CA GLY A 173 1.34 23.33 13.06
C GLY A 173 0.33 23.09 14.18
N GLU A 174 -0.95 23.43 14.00
CA GLU A 174 -1.97 23.27 15.03
C GLU A 174 -2.58 21.86 15.00
N PRO A 175 -2.66 21.17 16.16
CA PRO A 175 -3.26 19.85 16.25
C PRO A 175 -4.75 19.87 15.89
N VAL A 176 -5.17 18.94 15.06
CA VAL A 176 -6.59 18.65 14.78
C VAL A 176 -7.05 17.55 15.73
N GLN A 177 -8.02 17.87 16.57
CA GLN A 177 -8.59 16.90 17.51
C GLN A 177 -9.48 15.90 16.77
N GLY A 178 -9.28 14.62 17.05
CA GLY A 178 -10.07 13.55 16.44
C GLY A 178 -9.56 12.17 16.81
N THR A 179 -10.40 11.17 16.58
CA THR A 179 -10.01 9.76 16.65
C THR A 179 -10.03 9.18 15.25
N TRP A 180 -8.88 8.78 14.79
CA TRP A 180 -8.71 8.26 13.43
C TRP A 180 -8.75 6.73 13.48
N LYS A 181 -9.83 6.16 12.95
CA LYS A 181 -10.00 4.70 12.91
C LYS A 181 -9.36 4.13 11.66
N ALA A 182 -8.68 2.99 11.80
CA ALA A 182 -8.24 2.19 10.67
C ALA A 182 -9.40 1.87 9.71
N ASN A 183 -9.11 1.69 8.45
CA ASN A 183 -10.10 1.48 7.37
C ASN A 183 -11.11 2.63 7.21
N THR A 184 -10.67 3.88 7.42
CA THR A 184 -11.50 5.08 7.22
C THR A 184 -10.71 6.19 6.51
N TYR A 185 -11.35 7.34 6.37
CA TYR A 185 -10.70 8.58 5.97
C TYR A 185 -10.84 9.63 7.08
N ALA A 186 -9.74 10.29 7.39
CA ALA A 186 -9.73 11.50 8.21
C ALA A 186 -10.08 12.71 7.35
N GLU A 187 -11.17 13.40 7.65
CA GLU A 187 -11.61 14.57 6.90
C GLU A 187 -11.06 15.87 7.51
N VAL A 188 -10.54 16.74 6.65
CA VAL A 188 -10.23 18.14 6.98
C VAL A 188 -11.00 19.05 6.01
N ASN A 189 -12.09 19.63 6.47
CA ASN A 189 -12.89 20.58 5.70
C ASN A 189 -12.57 22.01 6.12
N ARG A 190 -12.09 22.84 5.17
CA ARG A 190 -11.80 24.24 5.42
C ARG A 190 -11.68 25.07 4.14
N ILE A 191 -11.61 26.37 4.27
CA ILE A 191 -11.19 27.27 3.20
C ILE A 191 -9.67 27.28 3.15
N TRP A 192 -9.12 26.56 2.18
CA TRP A 192 -7.68 26.40 2.00
C TRP A 192 -7.05 27.62 1.35
N LYS A 193 -5.81 27.90 1.69
CA LYS A 193 -4.96 28.94 1.11
C LYS A 193 -3.67 28.32 0.57
N LYS A 194 -3.09 28.95 -0.43
CA LYS A 194 -1.73 28.58 -0.85
C LYS A 194 -0.76 28.71 0.32
N GLY A 195 0.04 27.68 0.54
CA GLY A 195 0.98 27.54 1.65
C GLY A 195 0.41 26.85 2.89
N ASP A 196 -0.90 26.56 2.95
CA ASP A 196 -1.44 25.73 4.02
C ASP A 196 -0.79 24.35 3.99
N CYS A 197 -0.46 23.82 5.16
CA CYS A 197 0.26 22.57 5.34
C CYS A 197 -0.53 21.63 6.22
N VAL A 198 -0.61 20.37 5.82
CA VAL A 198 -1.15 19.26 6.60
C VAL A 198 0.00 18.33 6.95
N GLU A 199 0.19 18.05 8.22
CA GLU A 199 1.13 17.05 8.73
C GLU A 199 0.32 15.87 9.23
N TRP A 200 0.47 14.74 8.55
CA TRP A 200 -0.18 13.48 8.86
C TRP A 200 0.87 12.45 9.24
N VAL A 201 0.83 11.95 10.47
CA VAL A 201 1.82 11.00 10.98
C VAL A 201 1.09 9.75 11.46
N MET A 202 1.44 8.62 10.86
CA MET A 202 0.90 7.30 11.14
C MET A 202 1.94 6.45 11.83
N ASP A 203 1.59 5.85 12.97
CA ASP A 203 2.46 4.91 13.66
C ASP A 203 2.55 3.59 12.88
N MET A 204 3.76 3.08 12.68
CA MET A 204 4.07 1.89 11.90
C MET A 204 4.76 0.81 12.75
N PRO A 205 4.09 0.20 13.73
CA PRO A 205 4.68 -0.89 14.48
C PRO A 205 4.90 -2.12 13.59
N VAL A 206 5.89 -2.93 13.94
CA VAL A 206 6.06 -4.26 13.35
C VAL A 206 4.96 -5.17 13.91
N LYS A 207 4.28 -5.88 13.02
CA LYS A 207 3.22 -6.85 13.36
C LYS A 207 3.54 -8.22 12.80
N LEU A 208 3.23 -9.23 13.58
CA LEU A 208 3.16 -10.62 13.14
C LEU A 208 1.71 -10.95 12.80
N LEU A 209 1.47 -11.46 11.61
CA LEU A 209 0.14 -11.78 11.13
C LEU A 209 0.07 -13.28 10.83
N GLU A 210 -1.00 -13.89 11.28
CA GLU A 210 -1.37 -15.27 10.94
C GLU A 210 -2.52 -15.25 9.92
N ALA A 211 -2.55 -16.30 9.11
CA ALA A 211 -3.64 -16.48 8.16
C ALA A 211 -4.91 -16.97 8.86
N ASN A 212 -6.06 -16.76 8.23
CA ASN A 212 -7.30 -17.38 8.67
C ASN A 212 -7.11 -18.90 8.74
N PRO A 213 -7.50 -19.58 9.84
CA PRO A 213 -7.34 -21.04 10.00
C PRO A 213 -7.98 -21.90 8.91
N LEU A 214 -8.95 -21.34 8.16
CA LEU A 214 -9.55 -22.00 6.99
C LEU A 214 -8.63 -22.04 5.77
N ALA A 215 -7.54 -21.26 5.76
CA ALA A 215 -6.53 -21.31 4.70
C ALA A 215 -5.48 -22.38 5.04
N GLU A 216 -5.81 -23.64 4.79
CA GLU A 216 -5.03 -24.82 5.23
C GLU A 216 -3.60 -24.84 4.72
N GLU A 217 -3.36 -24.30 3.49
CA GLU A 217 -2.05 -24.32 2.82
C GLU A 217 -1.00 -23.45 3.51
N ILE A 218 -1.43 -22.51 4.35
CA ILE A 218 -0.56 -21.56 5.05
C ILE A 218 -0.74 -21.59 6.59
N ARG A 219 -1.26 -22.67 7.12
CA ARG A 219 -1.33 -22.92 8.57
C ARG A 219 0.06 -22.92 9.18
N ASN A 220 0.16 -22.46 10.42
CA ASN A 220 1.41 -22.38 11.18
C ASN A 220 2.50 -21.53 10.49
N GLN A 221 2.07 -20.57 9.69
CA GLN A 221 2.97 -19.60 9.08
C GLN A 221 2.60 -18.19 9.55
N VAL A 222 3.62 -17.39 9.83
CA VAL A 222 3.48 -15.99 10.21
C VAL A 222 4.12 -15.10 9.15
N VAL A 223 3.52 -13.94 8.99
CA VAL A 223 4.01 -12.88 8.10
C VAL A 223 4.43 -11.69 8.95
N VAL A 224 5.62 -11.19 8.71
CA VAL A 224 6.09 -9.93 9.30
C VAL A 224 5.61 -8.78 8.42
N LYS A 225 4.82 -7.85 8.99
CA LYS A 225 4.33 -6.66 8.30
C LYS A 225 4.72 -5.40 9.07
N ARG A 226 5.16 -4.36 8.37
CA ARG A 226 5.34 -3.01 8.93
C ARG A 226 4.75 -1.99 7.97
N GLY A 227 3.75 -1.25 8.43
CA GLY A 227 2.98 -0.40 7.54
C GLY A 227 2.40 -1.19 6.37
N PRO A 228 2.54 -0.74 5.10
CA PRO A 228 2.07 -1.47 3.93
C PRO A 228 3.01 -2.60 3.48
N LEU A 229 4.22 -2.69 4.03
CA LEU A 229 5.26 -3.62 3.58
C LEU A 229 5.16 -4.96 4.29
N VAL A 230 5.20 -6.02 3.48
CA VAL A 230 5.33 -7.42 3.92
C VAL A 230 6.79 -7.83 3.75
N TYR A 231 7.38 -8.33 4.81
CA TYR A 231 8.76 -8.79 4.82
C TYR A 231 8.79 -10.31 4.62
N CYS A 232 9.81 -10.78 3.94
CA CYS A 232 10.12 -12.20 3.83
C CYS A 232 11.49 -12.47 4.46
N LEU A 233 11.65 -13.67 4.96
CA LEU A 233 12.92 -14.17 5.46
C LEU A 233 13.50 -15.12 4.41
N GLU A 234 14.74 -14.91 4.02
CA GLU A 234 15.46 -15.78 3.08
C GLU A 234 16.57 -16.55 3.82
N SER A 235 17.00 -17.70 3.27
CA SER A 235 18.02 -18.52 3.93
C SER A 235 19.35 -17.79 4.14
N MET A 236 19.64 -16.80 3.31
CA MET A 236 20.85 -15.96 3.47
C MET A 236 20.75 -14.96 4.62
N ASP A 237 19.54 -14.68 5.12
CA ASP A 237 19.33 -13.77 6.25
C ASP A 237 19.58 -14.46 7.60
N ILE A 238 19.79 -15.80 7.59
CA ILE A 238 19.97 -16.60 8.80
C ILE A 238 21.46 -16.85 9.02
N GLU A 239 22.00 -16.35 10.13
CA GLU A 239 23.37 -16.61 10.51
C GLU A 239 23.62 -18.12 10.75
N GLY A 240 24.79 -18.61 10.35
CA GLY A 240 25.21 -20.01 10.53
C GLY A 240 24.75 -20.98 9.44
N GLY A 241 24.17 -20.50 8.33
CA GLY A 241 23.82 -21.32 7.17
C GLY A 241 22.69 -22.32 7.43
N HIS A 242 21.84 -22.05 8.43
CA HIS A 242 20.66 -22.84 8.71
C HIS A 242 19.61 -22.68 7.60
N LYS A 243 18.94 -23.79 7.23
CA LYS A 243 17.82 -23.71 6.31
C LYS A 243 16.64 -23.02 7.00
N ILE A 244 15.90 -22.22 6.26
CA ILE A 244 14.65 -21.57 6.72
C ILE A 244 13.66 -22.57 7.33
N ASP A 245 13.58 -23.77 6.78
CA ASP A 245 12.71 -24.84 7.28
C ASP A 245 13.05 -25.29 8.71
N ASN A 246 14.26 -24.97 9.21
CA ASN A 246 14.69 -25.23 10.59
C ASN A 246 14.56 -23.97 11.47
N CYS A 247 14.24 -22.83 10.92
CA CYS A 247 13.94 -21.61 11.65
C CYS A 247 12.46 -21.65 12.06
N LEU A 248 12.18 -22.39 13.11
CA LEU A 248 10.85 -22.43 13.71
C LEU A 248 10.68 -21.18 14.55
N LEU A 249 9.88 -20.25 14.08
CA LEU A 249 9.19 -19.33 14.97
C LEU A 249 8.13 -20.15 15.72
N TYR A 250 8.57 -20.90 16.72
CA TYR A 250 7.66 -21.53 17.68
C TYR A 250 7.07 -20.40 18.53
N THR A 251 5.84 -20.06 18.25
CA THR A 251 5.07 -19.14 19.09
C THR A 251 4.07 -19.87 19.98
N SER A 252 3.93 -21.19 19.83
CA SER A 252 2.87 -21.93 20.51
C SER A 252 3.24 -22.57 21.86
N ASP A 253 4.52 -22.77 22.16
CA ASP A 253 4.90 -23.52 23.35
C ASP A 253 5.53 -22.67 24.46
N ALA A 254 5.53 -21.34 24.34
CA ALA A 254 6.04 -20.46 25.39
C ALA A 254 4.96 -20.00 26.39
N ALA A 255 3.76 -20.56 26.33
CA ALA A 255 2.63 -20.15 27.18
C ALA A 255 2.22 -21.22 28.23
N ASP A 256 2.89 -22.36 28.27
CA ASP A 256 2.54 -23.50 29.19
C ASP A 256 3.66 -23.86 30.18
N ASP A 257 4.51 -22.90 30.59
CA ASP A 257 5.39 -23.06 31.76
C ASP A 257 5.23 -21.87 32.73
#